data_905a2ba52ef5ec74a11fef78ee9d4da4
#
_entry.id   905a2ba52ef5ec74a11fef78ee9d4da4
#
_cell.length_a   1.000
_cell.length_b   1.000
_cell.length_c   1.000
_cell.angle_alpha   90.00
_cell.angle_beta   90.00
_cell.angle_gamma   90.00
#
_symmetry.space_group_name_H-M   'P 1'
#
loop_
_entity.id
_entity.type
_entity.pdbx_description
1 polymer ?
#
loop_
_entity_poly.entity_id
_entity_poly.type
_entity_poly.pdbx_seq_one_letter_code
_entity_poly.pdbx_strand_id
1 'polypeptide(L)'
;WLFPLYLFAINLFVLPIALGGRLVFTGGEVDADMFVLGLPMAAHQPDLALLVFLGGLSAATSMILFETVALSTMVCNDLVMPILLRVNPRWLASLPDLSGLLLGIRRMGIAVLILLGYLYFRFIGETYALAASGLISFAAAAQFAPSILIGLYWKRACRRGALIGLSSGFLVWGYTLLLPAMARSGWISAGFVEQGPLGWELLKPYALFGLKDMDPYMHAVFWSMLVNVGGLVIGSMLSRPDAIEQVQASQFVNILERERHDGDSLLWRGVVDTAELYDLLARFLGPQRASEAFDHYAQENGDCPLQADPRLIHYTERLLAGAIGAASARVMISSIVMGEVLSIEEVMTILDESTQVIEYSRRLEQKSRELEAASAELREANNRLRELDRLKDEFISTVTHELRTPLTSIRSFSEILLA
;
A
#
# COMPACT_ATOMS: atom_id res chain seq x y z
N TRP A 1 11.89 -21.91 8.76
CA TRP A 1 12.43 -22.00 10.13
C TRP A 1 13.93 -21.75 10.20
N LEU A 2 14.74 -22.12 9.18
CA LEU A 2 16.19 -21.93 9.18
C LEU A 2 16.63 -20.46 9.16
N PHE A 3 15.94 -19.59 8.43
CA PHE A 3 16.29 -18.17 8.32
C PHE A 3 16.13 -17.40 9.65
N PRO A 4 15.01 -17.48 10.39
CA PRO A 4 14.88 -16.88 11.70
C PRO A 4 15.93 -17.40 12.70
N LEU A 5 16.23 -18.71 12.68
CA LEU A 5 17.27 -19.29 13.53
C LEU A 5 18.66 -18.71 13.23
N TYR A 6 18.98 -18.58 11.95
CA TYR A 6 20.22 -17.96 11.49
C TYR A 6 20.35 -16.50 11.95
N LEU A 7 19.27 -15.71 11.79
CA LEU A 7 19.25 -14.31 12.27
C LEU A 7 19.44 -14.24 13.80
N PHE A 8 18.78 -15.11 14.55
CA PHE A 8 18.97 -15.17 16.00
C PHE A 8 20.41 -15.53 16.37
N ALA A 9 21.01 -16.54 15.73
CA ALA A 9 22.37 -16.96 15.96
C ALA A 9 23.39 -15.84 15.70
N ILE A 10 23.25 -15.09 14.60
CA ILE A 10 24.15 -13.97 14.28
C ILE A 10 24.04 -12.87 15.35
N ASN A 11 22.81 -12.53 15.78
CA ASN A 11 22.62 -11.49 16.78
C ASN A 11 23.25 -11.81 18.14
N LEU A 12 23.43 -13.09 18.48
CA LEU A 12 24.13 -13.49 19.70
C LEU A 12 25.60 -13.04 19.73
N PHE A 13 26.25 -12.90 18.58
CA PHE A 13 27.64 -12.44 18.49
C PHE A 13 27.80 -10.93 18.56
N VAL A 14 26.75 -10.16 18.31
CA VAL A 14 26.81 -8.68 18.31
C VAL A 14 27.21 -8.14 19.69
N LEU A 15 26.58 -8.66 20.76
CA LEU A 15 26.87 -8.23 22.13
C LEU A 15 28.33 -8.50 22.58
N PRO A 16 28.89 -9.72 22.41
CA PRO A 16 30.30 -9.99 22.77
C PRO A 16 31.28 -9.13 21.98
N ILE A 17 31.04 -8.89 20.69
CA ILE A 17 31.91 -8.07 19.84
C ILE A 17 31.85 -6.60 20.30
N ALA A 18 30.64 -6.06 20.55
CA ALA A 18 30.47 -4.69 21.02
C ALA A 18 31.12 -4.45 22.39
N LEU A 19 30.95 -5.39 23.34
CA LEU A 19 31.55 -5.33 24.67
C LEU A 19 33.08 -5.48 24.58
N GLY A 20 33.59 -6.46 23.82
CA GLY A 20 35.02 -6.66 23.58
C GLY A 20 35.68 -5.44 22.97
N GLY A 21 35.03 -4.84 21.94
CA GLY A 21 35.51 -3.61 21.31
C GLY A 21 35.60 -2.44 22.30
N ARG A 22 34.60 -2.24 23.15
CA ARG A 22 34.60 -1.19 24.18
C ARG A 22 35.66 -1.40 25.29
N LEU A 23 35.95 -2.66 25.62
CA LEU A 23 36.96 -2.98 26.61
C LEU A 23 38.37 -2.82 26.06
N VAL A 24 38.60 -3.12 24.80
CA VAL A 24 39.91 -3.02 24.16
C VAL A 24 40.21 -1.59 23.70
N PHE A 25 39.25 -0.90 23.11
CA PHE A 25 39.39 0.46 22.58
C PHE A 25 38.72 1.51 23.51
N THR A 26 39.25 1.66 24.72
CA THR A 26 38.73 2.56 25.73
C THR A 26 38.86 4.04 25.42
N GLY A 27 39.73 4.43 24.50
CA GLY A 27 40.02 5.82 24.14
C GLY A 27 39.22 6.40 22.97
N GLY A 28 38.28 5.62 22.36
CA GLY A 28 37.56 6.06 21.17
C GLY A 28 38.44 6.13 19.90
N GLU A 29 39.59 5.46 19.90
CA GLU A 29 40.56 5.44 18.80
C GLU A 29 40.03 4.69 17.58
N VAL A 30 39.10 3.79 17.76
CA VAL A 30 38.46 2.97 16.70
C VAL A 30 36.97 3.19 16.74
N ASP A 31 36.39 3.46 15.59
CA ASP A 31 34.93 3.58 15.45
C ASP A 31 34.24 2.24 15.79
N ALA A 32 33.11 2.32 16.45
CA ALA A 32 32.31 1.14 16.87
C ALA A 32 31.94 0.23 15.69
N ASP A 33 31.70 0.81 14.53
CA ASP A 33 31.38 0.07 13.28
C ASP A 33 32.57 -0.80 12.80
N MET A 34 33.80 -0.50 13.25
CA MET A 34 35.02 -1.20 12.87
C MET A 34 35.47 -2.23 13.92
N PHE A 35 34.76 -2.42 15.04
CA PHE A 35 35.17 -3.36 16.10
C PHE A 35 35.34 -4.79 15.60
N VAL A 36 34.52 -5.24 14.65
CA VAL A 36 34.61 -6.59 14.08
C VAL A 36 35.98 -6.84 13.43
N LEU A 37 36.51 -5.82 12.77
CA LEU A 37 37.84 -5.88 12.13
C LEU A 37 38.96 -5.46 13.10
N GLY A 38 38.71 -4.48 13.95
CA GLY A 38 39.68 -3.93 14.88
C GLY A 38 40.13 -4.94 15.96
N LEU A 39 39.19 -5.75 16.50
CA LEU A 39 39.52 -6.74 17.53
C LEU A 39 40.57 -7.77 17.08
N PRO A 40 40.44 -8.46 15.93
CA PRO A 40 41.47 -9.37 15.45
C PRO A 40 42.81 -8.68 15.16
N MET A 41 42.78 -7.42 14.67
CA MET A 41 43.98 -6.64 14.44
C MET A 41 44.69 -6.30 15.75
N ALA A 42 43.97 -5.87 16.77
CA ALA A 42 44.53 -5.61 18.10
C ALA A 42 45.09 -6.86 18.79
N ALA A 43 44.49 -8.03 18.49
CA ALA A 43 44.91 -9.32 18.99
C ALA A 43 46.10 -9.90 18.18
N HIS A 44 46.68 -9.16 17.20
CA HIS A 44 47.73 -9.62 16.32
C HIS A 44 47.40 -10.92 15.55
N GLN A 45 46.17 -11.09 15.12
CA GLN A 45 45.66 -12.24 14.37
C GLN A 45 45.37 -11.85 12.90
N PRO A 46 46.39 -11.73 12.03
CA PRO A 46 46.24 -11.20 10.68
C PRO A 46 45.36 -12.09 9.79
N ASP A 47 45.43 -13.41 9.95
CA ASP A 47 44.62 -14.36 9.19
C ASP A 47 43.10 -14.20 9.50
N LEU A 48 42.79 -14.01 10.77
CA LEU A 48 41.42 -13.77 11.22
C LEU A 48 40.91 -12.39 10.73
N ALA A 49 41.76 -11.36 10.81
CA ALA A 49 41.45 -10.03 10.30
C ALA A 49 41.16 -10.06 8.78
N LEU A 50 41.96 -10.81 8.01
CA LEU A 50 41.75 -10.98 6.58
C LEU A 50 40.42 -11.72 6.29
N LEU A 51 40.11 -12.76 7.03
CA LEU A 51 38.82 -13.52 6.91
C LEU A 51 37.63 -12.62 7.21
N VAL A 52 37.72 -11.82 8.27
CA VAL A 52 36.66 -10.84 8.64
C VAL A 52 36.50 -9.79 7.54
N PHE A 53 37.59 -9.24 7.03
CA PHE A 53 37.57 -8.27 5.91
C PHE A 53 36.89 -8.87 4.66
N LEU A 54 37.27 -10.06 4.25
CA LEU A 54 36.71 -10.73 3.09
C LEU A 54 35.21 -11.07 3.32
N GLY A 55 34.84 -11.48 4.53
CA GLY A 55 33.44 -11.71 4.91
C GLY A 55 32.59 -10.45 4.84
N GLY A 56 33.09 -9.34 5.39
CA GLY A 56 32.43 -8.05 5.34
C GLY A 56 32.29 -7.51 3.91
N LEU A 57 33.34 -7.62 3.10
CA LEU A 57 33.33 -7.21 1.70
C LEU A 57 32.31 -8.05 0.89
N SER A 58 32.29 -9.37 1.12
CA SER A 58 31.33 -10.29 0.46
C SER A 58 29.89 -9.94 0.84
N ALA A 59 29.61 -9.71 2.12
CA ALA A 59 28.29 -9.36 2.59
C ALA A 59 27.80 -8.03 2.01
N ALA A 60 28.65 -6.98 2.06
CA ALA A 60 28.33 -5.67 1.49
C ALA A 60 28.08 -5.74 -0.02
N THR A 61 28.94 -6.47 -0.75
CA THR A 61 28.79 -6.64 -2.21
C THR A 61 27.49 -7.36 -2.56
N SER A 62 27.15 -8.42 -1.82
CA SER A 62 25.91 -9.17 -2.04
C SER A 62 24.69 -8.30 -1.81
N MET A 63 24.67 -7.51 -0.73
CA MET A 63 23.56 -6.61 -0.42
C MET A 63 23.37 -5.56 -1.52
N ILE A 64 24.44 -4.90 -1.94
CA ILE A 64 24.40 -3.90 -3.03
C ILE A 64 23.88 -4.52 -4.33
N LEU A 65 24.31 -5.75 -4.67
CA LEU A 65 23.85 -6.45 -5.86
C LEU A 65 22.35 -6.71 -5.82
N PHE A 66 21.82 -7.27 -4.73
CA PHE A 66 20.39 -7.55 -4.60
C PHE A 66 19.55 -6.29 -4.63
N GLU A 67 19.93 -5.26 -3.89
CA GLU A 67 19.20 -4.00 -3.84
C GLU A 67 19.19 -3.27 -5.17
N THR A 68 20.33 -3.16 -5.82
CA THR A 68 20.44 -2.44 -7.11
C THR A 68 19.70 -3.17 -8.23
N VAL A 69 19.74 -4.50 -8.27
CA VAL A 69 18.97 -5.30 -9.24
C VAL A 69 17.47 -5.16 -9.00
N ALA A 70 17.01 -5.26 -7.75
CA ALA A 70 15.62 -5.09 -7.41
C ALA A 70 15.10 -3.69 -7.77
N LEU A 71 15.77 -2.64 -7.30
CA LEU A 71 15.40 -1.24 -7.56
C LEU A 71 15.46 -0.90 -9.05
N SER A 72 16.49 -1.33 -9.79
CA SER A 72 16.59 -1.08 -11.22
C SER A 72 15.47 -1.76 -12.01
N THR A 73 15.05 -2.96 -11.56
CA THR A 73 13.91 -3.66 -12.14
C THR A 73 12.61 -2.92 -11.87
N MET A 74 12.38 -2.42 -10.65
CA MET A 74 11.21 -1.61 -10.30
C MET A 74 11.20 -0.30 -11.11
N VAL A 75 12.31 0.42 -11.19
CA VAL A 75 12.42 1.63 -12.01
C VAL A 75 12.12 1.34 -13.48
N CYS A 76 12.66 0.26 -14.02
CA CYS A 76 12.38 -0.16 -15.40
C CYS A 76 10.89 -0.44 -15.61
N ASN A 77 10.30 -1.27 -14.75
CA ASN A 77 8.94 -1.79 -14.94
C ASN A 77 7.84 -0.78 -14.58
N ASP A 78 8.03 -0.01 -13.51
CA ASP A 78 6.98 0.84 -12.95
C ASP A 78 7.10 2.32 -13.35
N LEU A 79 8.30 2.75 -13.75
CA LEU A 79 8.54 4.13 -14.18
C LEU A 79 8.82 4.22 -15.67
N VAL A 80 9.88 3.56 -16.16
CA VAL A 80 10.38 3.76 -17.54
C VAL A 80 9.44 3.14 -18.56
N MET A 81 9.01 1.89 -18.36
CA MET A 81 8.16 1.19 -19.32
C MET A 81 6.78 1.81 -19.50
N PRO A 82 6.03 2.20 -18.45
CA PRO A 82 4.78 2.90 -18.62
C PRO A 82 4.90 4.23 -19.36
N ILE A 83 5.98 5.00 -19.10
CA ILE A 83 6.25 6.24 -19.80
C ILE A 83 6.57 5.96 -21.26
N LEU A 84 7.45 4.99 -21.54
CA LEU A 84 7.88 4.64 -22.88
C LEU A 84 6.71 4.15 -23.76
N LEU A 85 5.83 3.33 -23.19
CA LEU A 85 4.64 2.83 -23.88
C LEU A 85 3.59 3.94 -24.13
N ARG A 86 3.44 4.89 -23.19
CA ARG A 86 2.54 6.05 -23.38
C ARG A 86 3.02 7.02 -24.47
N VAL A 87 4.31 7.28 -24.50
CA VAL A 87 4.90 8.17 -25.52
C VAL A 87 4.91 7.48 -26.88
N ASN A 88 4.92 6.14 -26.90
CA ASN A 88 4.91 5.29 -28.09
C ASN A 88 5.79 5.84 -29.25
N PRO A 89 7.08 6.03 -29.02
CA PRO A 89 7.95 6.60 -30.03
C PRO A 89 8.05 5.65 -31.23
N ARG A 90 8.00 6.20 -32.46
CA ARG A 90 8.01 5.42 -33.71
C ARG A 90 9.15 4.41 -33.80
N TRP A 91 10.30 4.69 -33.20
CA TRP A 91 11.44 3.77 -33.17
C TRP A 91 11.18 2.53 -32.30
N LEU A 92 10.32 2.62 -31.27
CA LEU A 92 9.96 1.49 -30.43
C LEU A 92 9.12 0.45 -31.20
N ALA A 93 8.23 0.94 -32.08
CA ALA A 93 7.42 0.07 -32.94
C ALA A 93 8.27 -0.68 -33.99
N SER A 94 9.42 -0.12 -34.38
CA SER A 94 10.31 -0.73 -35.37
C SER A 94 11.29 -1.77 -34.80
N LEU A 95 11.36 -1.93 -33.46
CA LEU A 95 12.24 -2.91 -32.82
C LEU A 95 11.53 -4.27 -32.76
N PRO A 96 12.10 -5.31 -33.36
CA PRO A 96 11.52 -6.67 -33.30
C PRO A 96 11.73 -7.31 -31.91
N ASP A 97 12.78 -6.91 -31.19
CA ASP A 97 13.12 -7.42 -29.86
C ASP A 97 13.41 -6.27 -28.89
N LEU A 98 12.63 -6.21 -27.82
CA LEU A 98 12.77 -5.22 -26.75
C LEU A 98 13.56 -5.74 -25.56
N SER A 99 13.93 -7.01 -25.53
CA SER A 99 14.67 -7.60 -24.40
C SER A 99 16.04 -6.94 -24.18
N GLY A 100 16.73 -6.62 -25.27
CA GLY A 100 18.00 -5.88 -25.23
C GLY A 100 17.85 -4.47 -24.67
N LEU A 101 16.77 -3.76 -25.04
CA LEU A 101 16.44 -2.45 -24.51
C LEU A 101 16.14 -2.50 -23.02
N LEU A 102 15.32 -3.45 -22.57
CA LEU A 102 14.99 -3.65 -21.16
C LEU A 102 16.24 -3.93 -20.32
N LEU A 103 17.12 -4.78 -20.83
CA LEU A 103 18.38 -5.09 -20.18
C LEU A 103 19.29 -3.84 -20.10
N GLY A 104 19.34 -3.03 -21.17
CA GLY A 104 20.06 -1.76 -21.19
C GLY A 104 19.54 -0.77 -20.14
N ILE A 105 18.22 -0.60 -20.05
CA ILE A 105 17.59 0.28 -19.05
C ILE A 105 17.91 -0.19 -17.62
N ARG A 106 17.82 -1.50 -17.35
CA ARG A 106 18.17 -2.06 -16.03
C ARG A 106 19.64 -1.85 -15.69
N ARG A 107 20.56 -2.07 -16.62
CA ARG A 107 22.01 -1.80 -16.42
C ARG A 107 22.29 -0.33 -16.13
N MET A 108 21.67 0.57 -16.89
CA MET A 108 21.77 2.01 -16.63
C MET A 108 21.19 2.36 -15.25
N GLY A 109 20.06 1.78 -14.87
CA GLY A 109 19.45 1.94 -13.54
C GLY A 109 20.42 1.54 -12.43
N ILE A 110 21.06 0.38 -12.54
CA ILE A 110 22.08 -0.08 -11.58
C ILE A 110 23.24 0.93 -11.49
N ALA A 111 23.77 1.38 -12.63
CA ALA A 111 24.88 2.32 -12.65
C ALA A 111 24.52 3.67 -11.97
N VAL A 112 23.31 4.17 -12.24
CA VAL A 112 22.80 5.41 -11.62
C VAL A 112 22.61 5.23 -10.12
N LEU A 113 22.04 4.11 -9.67
CA LEU A 113 21.84 3.83 -8.25
C LEU A 113 23.16 3.73 -7.49
N ILE A 114 24.16 3.04 -8.05
CA ILE A 114 25.49 2.95 -7.44
C ILE A 114 26.15 4.34 -7.39
N LEU A 115 26.03 5.13 -8.46
CA LEU A 115 26.55 6.50 -8.48
C LEU A 115 25.88 7.38 -7.42
N LEU A 116 24.55 7.29 -7.27
CA LEU A 116 23.82 8.03 -6.24
C LEU A 116 24.24 7.59 -4.83
N GLY A 117 24.42 6.28 -4.60
CA GLY A 117 24.95 5.74 -3.35
C GLY A 117 26.35 6.26 -3.03
N TYR A 118 27.25 6.30 -4.03
CA TYR A 118 28.60 6.86 -3.87
C TYR A 118 28.56 8.37 -3.57
N LEU A 119 27.73 9.13 -4.27
CA LEU A 119 27.55 10.56 -4.02
C LEU A 119 26.98 10.81 -2.60
N TYR A 120 26.00 10.01 -2.17
CA TYR A 120 25.49 10.09 -0.79
C TYR A 120 26.61 9.83 0.23
N PHE A 121 27.39 8.77 0.05
CA PHE A 121 28.54 8.47 0.91
C PHE A 121 29.54 9.63 0.93
N ARG A 122 29.91 10.15 -0.22
CA ARG A 122 30.91 11.23 -0.36
C ARG A 122 30.47 12.55 0.29
N PHE A 123 29.18 12.85 0.26
CA PHE A 123 28.65 14.13 0.74
C PHE A 123 28.08 14.08 2.16
N ILE A 124 27.58 12.94 2.62
CA ILE A 124 26.85 12.81 3.89
C ILE A 124 27.43 11.69 4.76
N GLY A 125 27.92 10.61 4.16
CA GLY A 125 28.23 9.36 4.83
C GLY A 125 29.43 9.44 5.80
N GLU A 126 30.39 10.32 5.57
CA GLU A 126 31.57 10.47 6.44
C GLU A 126 31.22 11.06 7.83
N THR A 127 30.04 11.67 7.98
CA THR A 127 29.63 12.40 9.21
C THR A 127 28.78 11.53 10.14
N TYR A 128 28.28 10.41 9.67
CA TYR A 128 27.35 9.56 10.41
C TYR A 128 27.86 8.13 10.57
N ALA A 129 27.68 7.57 11.77
CA ALA A 129 27.82 6.13 11.98
C ALA A 129 26.86 5.35 11.06
N LEU A 130 27.30 4.20 10.56
CA LEU A 130 26.51 3.35 9.64
C LEU A 130 25.11 3.03 10.17
N ALA A 131 25.02 2.72 11.47
CA ALA A 131 23.75 2.46 12.15
C ALA A 131 22.78 3.65 12.08
N ALA A 132 23.28 4.88 12.25
CA ALA A 132 22.48 6.10 12.17
C ALA A 132 21.95 6.35 10.75
N SER A 133 22.78 6.14 9.72
CA SER A 133 22.35 6.21 8.32
C SER A 133 21.30 5.16 7.98
N GLY A 134 21.43 3.95 8.52
CA GLY A 134 20.44 2.88 8.42
C GLY A 134 19.10 3.28 9.03
N LEU A 135 19.09 3.83 10.25
CA LEU A 135 17.86 4.27 10.92
C LEU A 135 17.13 5.39 10.15
N ILE A 136 17.87 6.34 9.58
CA ILE A 136 17.30 7.39 8.71
C ILE A 136 16.60 6.76 7.49
N SER A 137 17.26 5.79 6.84
CA SER A 137 16.73 5.10 5.67
C SER A 137 15.52 4.23 6.01
N PHE A 138 15.54 3.50 7.12
CA PHE A 138 14.39 2.70 7.59
C PHE A 138 13.20 3.59 7.95
N ALA A 139 13.42 4.75 8.56
CA ALA A 139 12.35 5.71 8.84
C ALA A 139 11.71 6.25 7.55
N ALA A 140 12.50 6.42 6.46
CA ALA A 140 11.98 6.76 5.14
C ALA A 140 11.14 5.62 4.54
N ALA A 141 11.68 4.39 4.55
CA ALA A 141 10.97 3.22 4.03
C ALA A 141 9.67 2.95 4.79
N ALA A 142 9.65 3.18 6.10
CA ALA A 142 8.47 3.03 6.93
C ALA A 142 7.31 3.95 6.51
N GLN A 143 7.57 5.07 5.79
CA GLN A 143 6.51 5.95 5.30
C GLN A 143 5.55 5.26 4.31
N PHE A 144 5.95 4.18 3.67
CA PHE A 144 5.07 3.41 2.79
C PHE A 144 4.09 2.51 3.55
N ALA A 145 4.42 2.13 4.80
CA ALA A 145 3.64 1.20 5.59
C ALA A 145 2.17 1.62 5.81
N PRO A 146 1.83 2.88 6.14
CA PRO A 146 0.42 3.28 6.31
C PRO A 146 -0.40 3.08 5.05
N SER A 147 0.10 3.46 3.89
CA SER A 147 -0.62 3.32 2.62
C SER A 147 -0.85 1.85 2.25
N ILE A 148 0.13 0.97 2.51
CA ILE A 148 0.02 -0.46 2.25
C ILE A 148 -0.95 -1.10 3.25
N LEU A 149 -0.70 -0.94 4.56
CA LEU A 149 -1.47 -1.63 5.60
C LEU A 149 -2.92 -1.15 5.64
N ILE A 150 -3.16 0.16 5.62
CA ILE A 150 -4.51 0.71 5.65
C ILE A 150 -5.25 0.39 4.36
N GLY A 151 -4.58 0.43 3.21
CA GLY A 151 -5.15 0.08 1.90
C GLY A 151 -5.63 -1.37 1.81
N LEU A 152 -4.99 -2.32 2.53
CA LEU A 152 -5.41 -3.71 2.57
C LEU A 152 -6.72 -3.94 3.34
N TYR A 153 -7.03 -3.11 4.35
CA TYR A 153 -8.18 -3.32 5.24
C TYR A 153 -9.30 -2.29 5.10
N TRP A 154 -9.00 -1.12 4.54
CA TRP A 154 -9.94 -0.02 4.51
C TRP A 154 -10.42 0.32 3.09
N LYS A 155 -11.67 -0.05 2.75
CA LYS A 155 -12.29 0.13 1.41
C LYS A 155 -12.34 1.59 0.93
N ARG A 156 -12.33 2.57 1.83
CA ARG A 156 -12.39 3.99 1.48
C ARG A 156 -11.03 4.62 1.22
N ALA A 157 -9.93 3.90 1.49
CA ALA A 157 -8.60 4.36 1.13
C ALA A 157 -8.54 4.61 -0.38
N CYS A 158 -8.10 5.81 -0.77
CA CYS A 158 -8.04 6.22 -2.17
C CYS A 158 -6.65 6.75 -2.52
N ARG A 159 -6.34 6.78 -3.81
CA ARG A 159 -5.05 7.27 -4.34
C ARG A 159 -4.70 8.67 -3.85
N ARG A 160 -5.69 9.59 -3.82
CA ARG A 160 -5.46 10.97 -3.37
C ARG A 160 -5.07 11.02 -1.90
N GLY A 161 -5.76 10.24 -1.05
CA GLY A 161 -5.40 10.13 0.37
C GLY A 161 -4.01 9.55 0.56
N ALA A 162 -3.67 8.48 -0.16
CA ALA A 162 -2.34 7.86 -0.10
C ALA A 162 -1.23 8.83 -0.53
N LEU A 163 -1.44 9.61 -1.61
CA LEU A 163 -0.48 10.62 -2.05
C LEU A 163 -0.30 11.75 -1.03
N ILE A 164 -1.39 12.25 -0.44
CA ILE A 164 -1.33 13.29 0.60
C ILE A 164 -0.60 12.77 1.82
N GLY A 165 -0.97 11.58 2.31
CA GLY A 165 -0.32 10.96 3.47
C GLY A 165 1.16 10.73 3.24
N LEU A 166 1.52 10.08 2.13
CA LEU A 166 2.90 9.77 1.78
C LEU A 166 3.74 11.04 1.62
N SER A 167 3.25 12.04 0.84
CA SER A 167 3.97 13.29 0.63
C SER A 167 4.18 14.07 1.93
N SER A 168 3.15 14.19 2.76
CA SER A 168 3.25 14.90 4.04
C SER A 168 4.15 14.16 5.03
N GLY A 169 4.08 12.82 5.09
CA GLY A 169 4.97 11.99 5.89
C GLY A 169 6.44 12.15 5.49
N PHE A 170 6.75 12.10 4.18
CA PHE A 170 8.11 12.33 3.67
C PHE A 170 8.60 13.75 3.92
N LEU A 171 7.73 14.77 3.84
CA LEU A 171 8.10 16.15 4.17
C LEU A 171 8.51 16.28 5.64
N VAL A 172 7.74 15.68 6.56
CA VAL A 172 8.07 15.69 7.99
C VAL A 172 9.33 14.86 8.28
N TRP A 173 9.48 13.69 7.67
CA TRP A 173 10.70 12.89 7.78
C TRP A 173 11.93 13.67 7.27
N GLY A 174 11.83 14.29 6.10
CA GLY A 174 12.91 15.10 5.54
C GLY A 174 13.26 16.29 6.42
N TYR A 175 12.25 16.95 6.99
CA TYR A 175 12.43 18.05 7.91
C TYR A 175 13.10 17.65 9.23
N THR A 176 12.73 16.50 9.81
CA THR A 176 13.20 16.07 11.14
C THR A 176 14.48 15.25 11.12
N LEU A 177 14.81 14.57 10.02
CA LEU A 177 16.00 13.72 9.92
C LEU A 177 16.95 14.14 8.80
N LEU A 178 16.47 14.35 7.56
CA LEU A 178 17.33 14.63 6.43
C LEU A 178 17.98 16.02 6.50
N LEU A 179 17.19 17.07 6.78
CA LEU A 179 17.71 18.42 6.92
C LEU A 179 18.71 18.58 8.08
N PRO A 180 18.46 18.03 9.28
CA PRO A 180 19.47 18.01 10.33
C PRO A 180 20.72 17.21 9.99
N ALA A 181 20.59 16.11 9.22
CA ALA A 181 21.74 15.37 8.72
C ALA A 181 22.60 16.24 7.79
N MET A 182 21.99 16.97 6.89
CA MET A 182 22.67 17.93 6.01
C MET A 182 23.33 19.09 6.79
N ALA A 183 22.68 19.56 7.86
CA ALA A 183 23.24 20.59 8.73
C ALA A 183 24.50 20.11 9.46
N ARG A 184 24.50 18.87 9.96
CA ARG A 184 25.71 18.27 10.59
C ARG A 184 26.85 18.07 9.59
N SER A 185 26.53 17.78 8.33
CA SER A 185 27.53 17.67 7.24
C SER A 185 28.02 19.04 6.71
N GLY A 186 27.56 20.15 7.32
CA GLY A 186 28.00 21.50 6.96
C GLY A 186 27.32 22.12 5.73
N TRP A 187 26.34 21.46 5.15
CA TRP A 187 25.59 21.96 3.98
C TRP A 187 24.56 23.04 4.33
N ILE A 188 24.03 22.97 5.54
CA ILE A 188 23.04 23.92 6.06
C ILE A 188 23.56 24.46 7.39
N SER A 189 23.19 25.69 7.73
CA SER A 189 23.56 26.33 9.01
C SER A 189 23.09 25.51 10.22
N ALA A 190 23.98 25.24 11.18
CA ALA A 190 23.67 24.56 12.43
C ALA A 190 22.58 25.30 13.26
N GLY A 191 22.47 26.61 13.11
CA GLY A 191 21.43 27.42 13.76
C GLY A 191 19.99 26.98 13.43
N PHE A 192 19.79 26.36 12.26
CA PHE A 192 18.49 25.78 11.88
C PHE A 192 18.07 24.65 12.85
N VAL A 193 19.01 23.83 13.30
CA VAL A 193 18.70 22.70 14.19
C VAL A 193 18.53 23.18 15.64
N GLU A 194 19.32 24.15 16.06
CA GLU A 194 19.36 24.63 17.44
C GLU A 194 18.22 25.63 17.78
N GLN A 195 17.92 26.52 16.86
CA GLN A 195 16.95 27.63 17.05
C GLN A 195 15.63 27.41 16.31
N GLY A 196 15.59 26.42 15.40
CA GLY A 196 14.47 26.24 14.50
C GLY A 196 14.47 27.21 13.32
N PRO A 197 13.61 26.99 12.31
CA PRO A 197 13.45 27.88 11.17
C PRO A 197 12.95 29.24 11.66
N LEU A 198 13.60 30.32 11.23
CA LEU A 198 13.29 31.69 11.60
C LEU A 198 13.29 31.97 13.14
N GLY A 199 13.96 31.14 13.93
CA GLY A 199 14.01 31.28 15.39
C GLY A 199 12.76 30.79 16.14
N TRP A 200 11.90 30.01 15.48
CA TRP A 200 10.68 29.45 16.09
C TRP A 200 11.00 28.18 16.85
N GLU A 201 11.08 28.27 18.17
CA GLU A 201 11.41 27.14 19.06
C GLU A 201 10.46 25.94 18.92
N LEU A 202 9.18 26.16 18.63
CA LEU A 202 8.17 25.12 18.43
C LEU A 202 8.42 24.24 17.19
N LEU A 203 9.22 24.75 16.23
CA LEU A 203 9.54 24.07 14.99
C LEU A 203 10.96 23.51 14.98
N LYS A 204 11.61 23.34 16.12
CA LYS A 204 12.93 22.69 16.19
C LYS A 204 12.84 21.27 15.65
N PRO A 205 13.70 20.85 14.71
CA PRO A 205 13.58 19.55 14.05
C PRO A 205 13.57 18.35 15.01
N TYR A 206 14.35 18.43 16.12
CA TYR A 206 14.42 17.37 17.14
C TYR A 206 13.49 17.59 18.33
N ALA A 207 12.68 18.64 18.34
CA ALA A 207 11.78 18.98 19.45
C ALA A 207 10.51 19.66 18.95
N LEU A 208 9.87 19.13 17.89
CA LEU A 208 8.62 19.66 17.35
C LEU A 208 7.56 19.72 18.44
N PHE A 209 6.89 20.89 18.48
CA PHE A 209 5.82 21.17 19.42
C PHE A 209 6.20 20.98 20.91
N GLY A 210 7.53 21.10 21.23
CA GLY A 210 8.02 21.08 22.60
C GLY A 210 8.31 19.70 23.19
N LEU A 211 8.24 18.63 22.39
CA LEU A 211 8.62 17.27 22.82
C LEU A 211 10.16 17.13 22.82
N LYS A 212 10.80 17.45 23.95
CA LYS A 212 12.28 17.53 24.07
C LYS A 212 12.94 16.23 24.56
N ASP A 213 12.18 15.31 25.17
CA ASP A 213 12.74 14.16 25.89
C ASP A 213 12.72 12.86 25.06
N MET A 214 12.46 12.93 23.76
CA MET A 214 12.47 11.78 22.87
C MET A 214 13.79 11.67 22.12
N ASP A 215 14.22 10.42 21.88
CA ASP A 215 15.29 10.14 20.92
C ASP A 215 14.95 10.74 19.56
N PRO A 216 15.91 11.38 18.84
CA PRO A 216 15.66 12.05 17.57
C PRO A 216 15.02 11.17 16.50
N TYR A 217 15.36 9.87 16.46
CA TYR A 217 14.78 8.94 15.48
C TYR A 217 13.34 8.58 15.84
N MET A 218 13.07 8.29 17.13
CA MET A 218 11.71 8.02 17.60
C MET A 218 10.80 9.24 17.42
N HIS A 219 11.30 10.43 17.74
CA HIS A 219 10.59 11.69 17.52
C HIS A 219 10.20 11.90 16.06
N ALA A 220 11.15 11.68 15.13
CA ALA A 220 10.92 11.83 13.70
C ALA A 220 9.92 10.81 13.15
N VAL A 221 10.05 9.53 13.55
CA VAL A 221 9.11 8.47 13.16
C VAL A 221 7.73 8.77 13.71
N PHE A 222 7.60 9.19 14.96
CA PHE A 222 6.31 9.53 15.57
C PHE A 222 5.57 10.61 14.78
N TRP A 223 6.21 11.76 14.54
CA TRP A 223 5.57 12.87 13.84
C TRP A 223 5.32 12.58 12.35
N SER A 224 6.28 11.98 11.66
CA SER A 224 6.12 11.64 10.24
C SER A 224 5.00 10.60 10.02
N MET A 225 4.90 9.59 10.89
CA MET A 225 3.84 8.60 10.83
C MET A 225 2.48 9.18 11.21
N LEU A 226 2.41 10.02 12.23
CA LEU A 226 1.16 10.69 12.63
C LEU A 226 0.60 11.53 11.48
N VAL A 227 1.45 12.33 10.83
CA VAL A 227 1.05 13.18 9.71
C VAL A 227 0.74 12.34 8.47
N ASN A 228 1.47 11.26 8.21
CA ASN A 228 1.23 10.34 7.11
C ASN A 228 -0.13 9.64 7.26
N VAL A 229 -0.38 9.00 8.40
CA VAL A 229 -1.67 8.34 8.67
C VAL A 229 -2.82 9.34 8.67
N GLY A 230 -2.62 10.49 9.33
CA GLY A 230 -3.61 11.58 9.33
C GLY A 230 -3.93 12.09 7.94
N GLY A 231 -2.89 12.34 7.13
CA GLY A 231 -3.04 12.76 5.73
C GLY A 231 -3.75 11.73 4.86
N LEU A 232 -3.40 10.44 5.02
CA LEU A 232 -4.07 9.34 4.33
C LEU A 232 -5.55 9.26 4.70
N VAL A 233 -5.88 9.28 6.00
CA VAL A 233 -7.26 9.15 6.48
C VAL A 233 -8.08 10.38 6.08
N ILE A 234 -7.62 11.57 6.40
CA ILE A 234 -8.34 12.82 6.10
C ILE A 234 -8.46 13.00 4.58
N GLY A 235 -7.36 12.77 3.84
CA GLY A 235 -7.35 12.86 2.39
C GLY A 235 -8.34 11.88 1.73
N SER A 236 -8.43 10.64 2.24
CA SER A 236 -9.39 9.65 1.74
C SER A 236 -10.84 9.97 2.13
N MET A 237 -11.07 10.56 3.30
CA MET A 237 -12.42 10.97 3.73
C MET A 237 -12.94 12.18 2.94
N LEU A 238 -12.08 13.11 2.60
CA LEU A 238 -12.43 14.32 1.83
C LEU A 238 -12.50 14.07 0.32
N SER A 239 -11.83 13.02 -0.18
CA SER A 239 -11.83 12.67 -1.59
C SER A 239 -12.92 11.65 -1.91
N ARG A 240 -13.43 11.71 -3.14
CA ARG A 240 -14.29 10.63 -3.66
C ARG A 240 -13.39 9.63 -4.38
N PRO A 241 -13.39 8.35 -3.98
CA PRO A 241 -12.64 7.31 -4.70
C PRO A 241 -13.23 7.14 -6.09
N ASP A 242 -12.38 6.92 -7.07
CA ASP A 242 -12.76 6.63 -8.45
C ASP A 242 -13.44 5.25 -8.56
N ALA A 243 -14.26 5.02 -9.61
CA ALA A 243 -14.96 3.75 -9.79
C ALA A 243 -13.98 2.56 -9.86
N ILE A 244 -12.84 2.74 -10.54
CA ILE A 244 -11.78 1.73 -10.64
C ILE A 244 -11.17 1.44 -9.25
N GLU A 245 -10.90 2.47 -8.46
CA GLU A 245 -10.38 2.32 -7.09
C GLU A 245 -11.35 1.54 -6.19
N GLN A 246 -12.66 1.77 -6.34
CA GLN A 246 -13.68 1.06 -5.56
C GLN A 246 -13.71 -0.44 -5.90
N VAL A 247 -13.63 -0.78 -7.19
CA VAL A 247 -13.57 -2.17 -7.64
C VAL A 247 -12.30 -2.85 -7.12
N GLN A 248 -11.16 -2.21 -7.26
CA GLN A 248 -9.89 -2.72 -6.74
C GLN A 248 -9.93 -2.90 -5.22
N ALA A 249 -10.39 -1.89 -4.47
CA ALA A 249 -10.52 -1.97 -3.02
C ALA A 249 -11.44 -3.12 -2.58
N SER A 250 -12.55 -3.36 -3.29
CA SER A 250 -13.44 -4.49 -3.00
C SER A 250 -12.79 -5.85 -3.25
N GLN A 251 -11.91 -5.94 -4.24
CA GLN A 251 -11.18 -7.16 -4.54
C GLN A 251 -10.17 -7.53 -3.45
N PHE A 252 -9.47 -6.53 -2.90
CA PHE A 252 -8.47 -6.76 -1.85
C PHE A 252 -9.09 -6.98 -0.47
N VAL A 253 -10.03 -6.14 -0.07
CA VAL A 253 -10.62 -6.20 1.29
C VAL A 253 -11.56 -7.39 1.46
N ASN A 254 -12.24 -7.84 0.40
CA ASN A 254 -13.19 -8.96 0.44
C ASN A 254 -12.57 -10.29 -0.02
N ILE A 255 -11.27 -10.41 -0.08
CA ILE A 255 -10.61 -11.62 -0.60
C ILE A 255 -11.01 -12.89 0.17
N LEU A 256 -11.17 -12.80 1.49
CA LEU A 256 -11.58 -13.92 2.34
C LEU A 256 -13.07 -14.28 2.22
N GLU A 257 -13.91 -13.35 1.75
CA GLU A 257 -15.31 -13.61 1.48
C GLU A 257 -15.51 -14.29 0.12
N ARG A 258 -14.59 -14.06 -0.83
CA ARG A 258 -14.62 -14.61 -2.18
C ARG A 258 -14.28 -16.09 -2.26
N GLU A 259 -13.44 -16.62 -1.37
CA GLU A 259 -13.14 -18.06 -1.31
C GLU A 259 -14.36 -18.95 -1.06
N ARG A 260 -15.49 -18.35 -0.62
CA ARG A 260 -16.77 -19.08 -0.45
C ARG A 260 -17.69 -19.09 -1.69
N HIS A 261 -17.39 -18.28 -2.71
CA HIS A 261 -18.15 -18.22 -3.96
C HIS A 261 -17.18 -18.49 -5.11
N ASP A 262 -16.74 -19.73 -5.15
CA ASP A 262 -15.87 -20.25 -6.19
C ASP A 262 -16.62 -20.25 -7.54
N GLY A 263 -16.23 -19.37 -8.38
CA GLY A 263 -16.61 -19.25 -9.77
C GLY A 263 -15.58 -18.40 -10.44
N ASP A 264 -14.62 -19.08 -11.03
CA ASP A 264 -13.54 -18.62 -11.89
C ASP A 264 -14.04 -17.53 -12.87
N SER A 265 -14.21 -16.30 -12.40
CA SER A 265 -14.50 -15.16 -13.26
C SER A 265 -13.17 -14.74 -13.91
N LEU A 266 -12.74 -15.52 -14.88
CA LEU A 266 -11.68 -15.16 -15.81
C LEU A 266 -12.08 -13.82 -16.44
N LEU A 267 -11.34 -12.77 -16.11
CA LEU A 267 -11.59 -11.38 -16.50
C LEU A 267 -11.47 -11.12 -18.01
N TRP A 268 -11.05 -12.13 -18.76
CA TRP A 268 -10.83 -12.03 -20.19
C TRP A 268 -11.96 -12.73 -20.99
N ARG A 269 -12.73 -11.95 -21.74
CA ARG A 269 -13.82 -12.43 -22.63
C ARG A 269 -13.54 -12.14 -24.10
N GLY A 270 -12.29 -12.16 -24.53
CA GLY A 270 -11.91 -11.95 -25.94
C GLY A 270 -11.40 -13.25 -26.57
N VAL A 271 -11.52 -13.35 -27.89
CA VAL A 271 -10.89 -14.38 -28.71
C VAL A 271 -9.57 -13.82 -29.23
N VAL A 272 -8.47 -14.46 -28.91
CA VAL A 272 -7.11 -14.08 -29.35
C VAL A 272 -6.46 -15.28 -30.00
N ASP A 273 -5.74 -15.05 -31.08
CA ASP A 273 -4.92 -16.08 -31.69
C ASP A 273 -3.71 -16.38 -30.79
N THR A 274 -3.45 -17.67 -30.57
CA THR A 274 -2.30 -18.14 -29.77
C THR A 274 -0.98 -17.64 -30.36
N ALA A 275 -0.91 -17.49 -31.71
CA ALA A 275 0.26 -16.94 -32.38
C ALA A 275 0.54 -15.48 -31.99
N GLU A 276 -0.48 -14.64 -31.81
CA GLU A 276 -0.31 -13.25 -31.42
C GLU A 276 0.21 -13.12 -29.97
N LEU A 277 -0.25 -14.00 -29.09
CA LEU A 277 0.29 -14.06 -27.70
C LEU A 277 1.74 -14.54 -27.69
N TYR A 278 2.07 -15.51 -28.54
CA TYR A 278 3.45 -15.96 -28.69
C TYR A 278 4.35 -14.84 -29.19
N ASP A 279 3.96 -14.14 -30.25
CA ASP A 279 4.72 -13.03 -30.85
C ASP A 279 4.91 -11.90 -29.84
N LEU A 280 3.86 -11.59 -29.05
CA LEU A 280 3.97 -10.62 -27.97
C LEU A 280 5.00 -11.07 -26.93
N LEU A 281 4.92 -12.32 -26.47
CA LEU A 281 5.83 -12.83 -25.47
C LEU A 281 7.27 -12.89 -25.98
N ALA A 282 7.46 -13.33 -27.24
CA ALA A 282 8.76 -13.39 -27.91
C ALA A 282 9.41 -12.00 -28.04
N ARG A 283 8.62 -10.97 -28.25
CA ARG A 283 9.09 -9.58 -28.35
C ARG A 283 9.70 -9.04 -27.05
N PHE A 284 9.21 -9.47 -25.89
CA PHE A 284 9.66 -8.95 -24.59
C PHE A 284 10.62 -9.88 -23.85
N LEU A 285 10.47 -11.19 -23.98
CA LEU A 285 11.31 -12.20 -23.32
C LEU A 285 12.37 -12.80 -24.26
N GLY A 286 12.23 -12.59 -25.55
CA GLY A 286 12.99 -13.26 -26.59
C GLY A 286 12.36 -14.58 -27.04
N PRO A 287 12.61 -15.02 -28.32
CA PRO A 287 11.91 -16.16 -28.92
C PRO A 287 12.18 -17.47 -28.20
N GLN A 288 13.36 -17.67 -27.67
CA GLN A 288 13.74 -18.90 -26.99
C GLN A 288 12.96 -19.12 -25.70
N ARG A 289 12.84 -18.07 -24.86
CA ARG A 289 12.06 -18.14 -23.62
C ARG A 289 10.56 -18.21 -23.88
N ALA A 290 10.09 -17.59 -24.94
CA ALA A 290 8.70 -17.69 -25.36
C ALA A 290 8.35 -19.13 -25.76
N SER A 291 9.21 -19.79 -26.56
CA SER A 291 9.02 -21.20 -26.93
C SER A 291 9.01 -22.11 -25.69
N GLU A 292 10.01 -21.98 -24.81
CA GLU A 292 10.08 -22.76 -23.56
C GLU A 292 8.80 -22.57 -22.69
N ALA A 293 8.27 -21.36 -22.62
CA ALA A 293 7.06 -21.07 -21.85
C ALA A 293 5.80 -21.71 -22.44
N PHE A 294 5.63 -21.66 -23.76
CA PHE A 294 4.50 -22.30 -24.42
C PHE A 294 4.61 -23.84 -24.42
N ASP A 295 5.82 -24.39 -24.58
CA ASP A 295 6.06 -25.81 -24.45
C ASP A 295 5.74 -26.32 -23.03
N HIS A 296 6.10 -25.56 -22.01
CA HIS A 296 5.77 -25.89 -20.62
C HIS A 296 4.25 -25.83 -20.37
N TYR A 297 3.58 -24.81 -20.91
CA TYR A 297 2.12 -24.72 -20.81
C TYR A 297 1.42 -25.90 -21.49
N ALA A 298 1.89 -26.29 -22.70
CA ALA A 298 1.37 -27.45 -23.42
C ALA A 298 1.57 -28.76 -22.67
N GLN A 299 2.70 -28.93 -21.99
CA GLN A 299 2.97 -30.13 -21.15
C GLN A 299 2.03 -30.22 -19.95
N GLU A 300 1.65 -29.08 -19.32
CA GLU A 300 0.79 -29.08 -18.15
C GLU A 300 -0.71 -29.15 -18.48
N ASN A 301 -1.14 -28.50 -19.58
CA ASN A 301 -2.56 -28.29 -19.88
C ASN A 301 -3.03 -28.96 -21.18
N GLY A 302 -2.16 -29.67 -21.92
CA GLY A 302 -2.41 -30.25 -23.23
C GLY A 302 -2.02 -29.29 -24.36
N ASP A 303 -2.23 -29.73 -25.63
CA ASP A 303 -1.84 -28.91 -26.78
C ASP A 303 -2.41 -27.50 -26.73
N CYS A 304 -1.60 -26.50 -27.08
CA CYS A 304 -2.03 -25.12 -27.18
C CYS A 304 -3.11 -24.99 -28.25
N PRO A 305 -4.33 -24.54 -27.91
CA PRO A 305 -5.39 -24.35 -28.89
C PRO A 305 -5.04 -23.21 -29.85
N LEU A 306 -5.57 -23.27 -31.10
CA LEU A 306 -5.40 -22.20 -32.10
C LEU A 306 -5.91 -20.85 -31.57
N GLN A 307 -7.01 -20.86 -30.81
CA GLN A 307 -7.54 -19.70 -30.12
C GLN A 307 -7.20 -19.82 -28.63
N ALA A 308 -6.55 -18.80 -28.11
CA ALA A 308 -6.12 -18.77 -26.72
C ALA A 308 -7.33 -18.79 -25.78
N ASP A 309 -7.33 -19.75 -24.88
CA ASP A 309 -8.28 -19.79 -23.78
C ASP A 309 -7.93 -18.74 -22.70
N PRO A 310 -8.87 -18.36 -21.83
CA PRO A 310 -8.61 -17.40 -20.77
C PRO A 310 -7.46 -17.79 -19.83
N ARG A 311 -7.13 -19.10 -19.72
CA ARG A 311 -6.02 -19.58 -18.89
C ARG A 311 -4.67 -19.29 -19.55
N LEU A 312 -4.56 -19.47 -20.86
CA LEU A 312 -3.36 -19.14 -21.62
C LEU A 312 -3.12 -17.62 -21.63
N ILE A 313 -4.17 -16.82 -21.78
CA ILE A 313 -4.08 -15.36 -21.70
C ILE A 313 -3.54 -14.93 -20.32
N HIS A 314 -4.09 -15.47 -19.24
CA HIS A 314 -3.63 -15.16 -17.90
C HIS A 314 -2.20 -15.67 -17.61
N TYR A 315 -1.84 -16.83 -18.14
CA TYR A 315 -0.48 -17.36 -18.07
C TYR A 315 0.52 -16.42 -18.76
N THR A 316 0.20 -15.96 -19.98
CA THR A 316 1.00 -15.01 -20.75
C THR A 316 1.08 -13.65 -20.06
N GLU A 317 -0.04 -13.14 -19.51
CA GLU A 317 -0.05 -11.90 -18.69
C GLU A 317 0.93 -11.99 -17.53
N ARG A 318 0.94 -13.10 -16.81
CA ARG A 318 1.81 -13.32 -15.64
C ARG A 318 3.29 -13.35 -16.03
N LEU A 319 3.64 -14.00 -17.14
CA LEU A 319 5.02 -14.03 -17.64
C LEU A 319 5.48 -12.65 -18.11
N LEU A 320 4.62 -11.95 -18.83
CA LEU A 320 4.87 -10.58 -19.27
C LEU A 320 5.03 -9.63 -18.08
N ALA A 321 4.19 -9.79 -17.04
CA ALA A 321 4.26 -8.99 -15.82
C ALA A 321 5.61 -9.12 -15.11
N GLY A 322 6.22 -10.31 -15.14
CA GLY A 322 7.59 -10.50 -14.65
C GLY A 322 8.66 -9.75 -15.46
N ALA A 323 8.41 -9.47 -16.73
CA ALA A 323 9.37 -8.79 -17.62
C ALA A 323 9.21 -7.26 -17.62
N ILE A 324 7.97 -6.77 -17.71
CA ILE A 324 7.65 -5.35 -17.95
C ILE A 324 6.75 -4.72 -16.88
N GLY A 325 6.42 -5.46 -15.82
CA GLY A 325 5.50 -5.02 -14.78
C GLY A 325 4.03 -5.29 -15.08
N ALA A 326 3.22 -5.52 -14.06
CA ALA A 326 1.83 -5.94 -14.19
C ALA A 326 0.93 -4.93 -14.93
N ALA A 327 1.14 -3.62 -14.69
CA ALA A 327 0.37 -2.58 -15.35
C ALA A 327 0.64 -2.54 -16.87
N SER A 328 1.91 -2.62 -17.27
CA SER A 328 2.32 -2.63 -18.67
C SER A 328 1.88 -3.93 -19.39
N ALA A 329 2.03 -5.08 -18.73
CA ALA A 329 1.60 -6.37 -19.25
C ALA A 329 0.09 -6.38 -19.53
N ARG A 330 -0.71 -5.87 -18.61
CA ARG A 330 -2.17 -5.79 -18.77
C ARG A 330 -2.57 -4.90 -19.94
N VAL A 331 -1.93 -3.75 -20.13
CA VAL A 331 -2.18 -2.85 -21.27
C VAL A 331 -1.83 -3.56 -22.57
N MET A 332 -0.71 -4.27 -22.64
CA MET A 332 -0.28 -4.98 -23.85
C MET A 332 -1.20 -6.16 -24.18
N ILE A 333 -1.58 -6.96 -23.19
CA ILE A 333 -2.55 -8.06 -23.40
C ILE A 333 -3.90 -7.50 -23.83
N SER A 334 -4.40 -6.45 -23.19
CA SER A 334 -5.69 -5.84 -23.58
C SER A 334 -5.70 -5.29 -24.99
N SER A 335 -4.56 -4.79 -25.48
CA SER A 335 -4.46 -4.30 -26.88
C SER A 335 -4.56 -5.41 -27.94
N ILE A 336 -4.28 -6.67 -27.57
CA ILE A 336 -4.37 -7.83 -28.44
C ILE A 336 -5.72 -8.53 -28.28
N VAL A 337 -6.17 -8.74 -27.04
CA VAL A 337 -7.44 -9.43 -26.75
C VAL A 337 -8.65 -8.70 -27.35
N MET A 338 -8.56 -7.41 -27.54
CA MET A 338 -9.66 -6.62 -28.07
C MET A 338 -9.72 -6.53 -29.59
N GLY A 339 -8.81 -7.16 -30.34
CA GLY A 339 -8.84 -7.39 -31.80
C GLY A 339 -9.46 -6.34 -32.74
N GLU A 340 -10.25 -5.43 -32.25
CA GLU A 340 -10.70 -4.17 -32.81
C GLU A 340 -10.34 -3.08 -31.79
N VAL A 341 -9.73 -2.03 -32.27
CA VAL A 341 -9.53 -0.79 -31.50
C VAL A 341 -10.92 -0.35 -31.07
N LEU A 342 -11.32 -0.73 -29.85
CA LEU A 342 -12.47 -0.07 -29.23
C LEU A 342 -12.21 1.43 -29.32
N SER A 343 -13.03 2.11 -30.10
CA SER A 343 -12.98 3.55 -30.20
C SER A 343 -13.10 4.11 -28.77
N ILE A 344 -12.50 5.24 -28.50
CA ILE A 344 -12.62 5.92 -27.20
C ILE A 344 -14.12 6.04 -26.81
N GLU A 345 -15.03 6.10 -27.79
CA GLU A 345 -16.48 6.11 -27.65
C GLU A 345 -17.05 4.78 -27.11
N GLU A 346 -16.54 3.63 -27.53
CA GLU A 346 -16.99 2.32 -27.02
C GLU A 346 -16.47 2.05 -25.61
N VAL A 347 -15.23 2.44 -25.31
CA VAL A 347 -14.70 2.42 -23.91
C VAL A 347 -15.49 3.36 -23.02
N MET A 348 -15.87 4.54 -23.52
CA MET A 348 -16.75 5.48 -22.81
C MET A 348 -18.15 4.88 -22.63
N THR A 349 -18.69 4.17 -23.59
CA THR A 349 -20.01 3.53 -23.48
C THR A 349 -20.00 2.41 -22.44
N ILE A 350 -18.97 1.56 -22.40
CA ILE A 350 -18.79 0.51 -21.39
C ILE A 350 -18.55 1.12 -20.00
N LEU A 351 -17.80 2.22 -19.92
CA LEU A 351 -17.60 2.97 -18.69
C LEU A 351 -18.89 3.68 -18.24
N ASP A 352 -19.68 4.20 -19.17
CA ASP A 352 -20.98 4.80 -18.89
C ASP A 352 -22.01 3.75 -18.42
N GLU A 353 -22.05 2.57 -19.03
CA GLU A 353 -22.90 1.45 -18.57
C GLU A 353 -22.47 0.98 -17.18
N SER A 354 -21.17 0.82 -16.92
CA SER A 354 -20.68 0.46 -15.60
C SER A 354 -20.94 1.57 -14.55
N THR A 355 -20.85 2.83 -14.95
CA THR A 355 -21.16 3.99 -14.11
C THR A 355 -22.65 4.05 -13.81
N GLN A 356 -23.53 3.75 -14.79
CA GLN A 356 -24.98 3.66 -14.61
C GLN A 356 -25.35 2.51 -13.65
N VAL A 357 -24.71 1.34 -13.74
CA VAL A 357 -24.94 0.22 -12.82
C VAL A 357 -24.53 0.59 -11.39
N ILE A 358 -23.43 1.29 -11.22
CA ILE A 358 -22.97 1.76 -9.90
C ILE A 358 -23.91 2.85 -9.34
N GLU A 359 -24.36 3.77 -10.19
CA GLU A 359 -25.30 4.81 -9.80
C GLU A 359 -26.68 4.21 -9.46
N TYR A 360 -27.13 3.20 -10.23
CA TYR A 360 -28.35 2.45 -9.94
C TYR A 360 -28.25 1.68 -8.61
N SER A 361 -27.12 1.02 -8.37
CA SER A 361 -26.87 0.33 -7.10
C SER A 361 -26.88 1.31 -5.91
N ARG A 362 -26.29 2.51 -6.06
CA ARG A 362 -26.35 3.56 -5.03
C ARG A 362 -27.77 4.07 -4.78
N ARG A 363 -28.55 4.26 -5.84
CA ARG A 363 -29.95 4.66 -5.72
C ARG A 363 -30.77 3.58 -5.01
N LEU A 364 -30.50 2.31 -5.29
CA LEU A 364 -31.13 1.19 -4.62
C LEU A 364 -30.80 1.15 -3.12
N GLU A 365 -29.53 1.35 -2.77
CA GLU A 365 -29.08 1.43 -1.37
C GLU A 365 -29.69 2.64 -0.63
N GLN A 366 -29.77 3.78 -1.30
CA GLN A 366 -30.43 4.97 -0.73
C GLN A 366 -31.92 4.70 -0.52
N LYS A 367 -32.61 4.12 -1.52
CA LYS A 367 -34.03 3.76 -1.40
C LYS A 367 -34.30 2.70 -0.32
N SER A 368 -33.38 1.73 -0.15
CA SER A 368 -33.46 0.75 0.93
C SER A 368 -33.38 1.44 2.29
N ARG A 369 -32.47 2.39 2.48
CA ARG A 369 -32.35 3.16 3.74
C ARG A 369 -33.57 4.05 3.99
N GLU A 370 -34.09 4.70 2.96
CA GLU A 370 -35.32 5.51 3.05
C GLU A 370 -36.51 4.64 3.45
N LEU A 371 -36.64 3.42 2.89
CA LEU A 371 -37.67 2.44 3.21
C LEU A 371 -37.56 1.91 4.65
N GLU A 372 -36.34 1.63 5.11
CA GLU A 372 -36.06 1.22 6.51
C GLU A 372 -36.47 2.33 7.49
N ALA A 373 -36.10 3.58 7.19
CA ALA A 373 -36.48 4.73 8.02
C ALA A 373 -37.98 4.95 8.06
N ALA A 374 -38.67 4.92 6.90
CA ALA A 374 -40.10 5.03 6.82
C ALA A 374 -40.85 3.87 7.54
N SER A 375 -40.33 2.64 7.43
CA SER A 375 -40.85 1.48 8.14
C SER A 375 -40.68 1.62 9.66
N ALA A 376 -39.60 2.18 10.14
CA ALA A 376 -39.38 2.44 11.56
C ALA A 376 -40.35 3.51 12.09
N GLU A 377 -40.54 4.60 11.34
CA GLU A 377 -41.48 5.68 11.66
C GLU A 377 -42.96 5.16 11.71
N LEU A 378 -43.32 4.34 10.73
CA LEU A 378 -44.63 3.74 10.64
C LEU A 378 -44.92 2.77 11.81
N ARG A 379 -43.89 2.02 12.25
CA ARG A 379 -44.00 1.16 13.46
C ARG A 379 -44.16 1.99 14.72
N GLU A 380 -43.45 3.08 14.86
CA GLU A 380 -43.58 3.99 16.00
C GLU A 380 -44.95 4.65 16.04
N ALA A 381 -45.48 5.15 14.91
CA ALA A 381 -46.80 5.70 14.79
C ALA A 381 -47.91 4.67 15.12
N ASN A 382 -47.77 3.43 14.64
CA ASN A 382 -48.68 2.34 14.94
C ASN A 382 -48.68 1.98 16.45
N ASN A 383 -47.51 2.00 17.07
CA ASN A 383 -47.45 1.76 18.53
C ASN A 383 -48.12 2.90 19.31
N ARG A 384 -47.95 4.15 18.92
CA ARG A 384 -48.66 5.30 19.53
C ARG A 384 -50.17 5.20 19.35
N LEU A 385 -50.62 4.82 18.16
CA LEU A 385 -52.06 4.60 17.90
C LEU A 385 -52.65 3.49 18.79
N ARG A 386 -51.94 2.37 18.95
CA ARG A 386 -52.36 1.28 19.84
C ARG A 386 -52.42 1.72 21.29
N GLU A 387 -51.53 2.54 21.74
CA GLU A 387 -51.53 3.07 23.10
C GLU A 387 -52.68 4.04 23.35
N LEU A 388 -52.94 4.94 22.37
CA LEU A 388 -54.09 5.81 22.40
C LEU A 388 -55.42 5.04 22.40
N ASP A 389 -55.54 3.99 21.61
CA ASP A 389 -56.73 3.15 21.56
C ASP A 389 -56.97 2.42 22.89
N ARG A 390 -55.91 1.91 23.50
CA ARG A 390 -55.96 1.32 24.86
C ARG A 390 -56.40 2.33 25.90
N LEU A 391 -55.84 3.56 25.89
CA LEU A 391 -56.21 4.62 26.82
C LEU A 391 -57.69 5.05 26.64
N LYS A 392 -58.17 5.10 25.37
CA LYS A 392 -59.54 5.39 25.04
C LYS A 392 -60.47 4.32 25.62
N ASP A 393 -60.15 3.03 25.46
CA ASP A 393 -60.95 1.92 25.97
C ASP A 393 -60.96 1.88 27.51
N GLU A 394 -59.83 2.15 28.16
CA GLU A 394 -59.71 2.28 29.61
C GLU A 394 -60.58 3.46 30.14
N PHE A 395 -60.50 4.62 29.45
CA PHE A 395 -61.32 5.77 29.75
C PHE A 395 -62.85 5.46 29.64
N ILE A 396 -63.25 4.88 28.51
CA ILE A 396 -64.66 4.51 28.30
C ILE A 396 -65.16 3.52 29.38
N SER A 397 -64.33 2.52 29.72
CA SER A 397 -64.59 1.56 30.76
C SER A 397 -64.80 2.22 32.12
N THR A 398 -63.84 3.11 32.48
CA THR A 398 -63.89 3.84 33.77
C THR A 398 -65.13 4.75 33.86
N VAL A 399 -65.36 5.56 32.83
CA VAL A 399 -66.50 6.46 32.75
C VAL A 399 -67.84 5.68 32.84
N THR A 400 -67.92 4.56 32.14
CA THR A 400 -69.07 3.70 32.14
C THR A 400 -69.38 3.14 33.57
N HIS A 401 -68.26 2.74 34.26
CA HIS A 401 -68.39 2.22 35.63
C HIS A 401 -68.82 3.32 36.61
N GLU A 402 -68.14 4.50 36.51
CA GLU A 402 -68.48 5.65 37.38
C GLU A 402 -69.86 6.24 37.15
N LEU A 403 -70.43 6.15 35.94
CA LEU A 403 -71.80 6.55 35.63
C LEU A 403 -72.83 5.49 36.03
N ARG A 404 -72.48 4.20 35.98
CA ARG A 404 -73.38 3.11 36.35
C ARG A 404 -73.79 3.17 37.84
N THR A 405 -72.81 3.49 38.72
CA THR A 405 -73.02 3.53 40.18
C THR A 405 -74.08 4.55 40.59
N PRO A 406 -73.99 5.84 40.20
CA PRO A 406 -75.06 6.81 40.57
C PRO A 406 -76.39 6.52 39.87
N LEU A 407 -76.33 6.05 38.57
CA LEU A 407 -77.58 5.69 37.89
C LEU A 407 -78.33 4.51 38.58
N THR A 408 -77.61 3.51 39.03
CA THR A 408 -78.15 2.39 39.79
C THR A 408 -78.80 2.89 41.13
N SER A 409 -78.04 3.81 41.80
CA SER A 409 -78.59 4.42 43.05
C SER A 409 -79.83 5.23 42.78
N ILE A 410 -79.86 6.06 41.73
CA ILE A 410 -81.06 6.84 41.33
C ILE A 410 -82.20 5.90 41.01
N ARG A 411 -81.98 4.84 40.25
CA ARG A 411 -82.98 3.84 39.92
C ARG A 411 -83.51 3.14 41.16
N SER A 412 -82.65 2.71 42.08
CA SER A 412 -83.10 2.04 43.35
C SER A 412 -83.92 2.99 44.23
N PHE A 413 -83.48 4.29 44.31
CA PHE A 413 -84.26 5.27 45.05
C PHE A 413 -85.63 5.55 44.37
N SER A 414 -85.67 5.61 43.03
CA SER A 414 -86.95 5.77 42.30
C SER A 414 -87.89 4.58 42.46
N GLU A 415 -87.35 3.37 42.46
CA GLU A 415 -88.12 2.14 42.72
C GLU A 415 -88.71 2.08 44.15
N ILE A 416 -87.92 2.58 45.16
CA ILE A 416 -88.36 2.69 46.54
C ILE A 416 -89.42 3.77 46.70
N LEU A 417 -89.45 4.83 45.95
CA LEU A 417 -90.46 5.90 46.00
C LEU A 417 -91.73 5.58 45.27
N LEU A 418 -91.69 4.59 44.35
CA LEU A 418 -92.87 4.11 43.61
C LEU A 418 -93.56 2.91 44.24
N ALA A 419 -92.97 2.26 45.24
CA ALA A 419 -93.53 1.20 46.06
C ALA A 419 -94.19 1.75 47.31
#